data_3c67b939474c0e6c9432b1c158549252
#
_entry.id   3c67b939474c0e6c9432b1c158549252
#
_cell.length_a   1.000
_cell.length_b   1.000
_cell.length_c   1.000
_cell.angle_alpha   90.00
_cell.angle_beta   90.00
_cell.angle_gamma   90.00
#
_symmetry.space_group_name_H-M   'P 1'
#
loop_
_entity.id
_entity.type
_entity.pdbx_description
1 polymer ?
#
loop_
_entity_poly.entity_id
_entity_poly.type
_entity_poly.pdbx_seq_one_letter_code
_entity_poly.pdbx_strand_id
1 'polypeptide(L)'
;MGLLQNLAAVAIRNKVMANLRANCPEGIKEQLETLLANKDAVGIIQKFVTEAMKGGGKIQADAVTTLPFPAEIQQLLADTPKLVTYLVLAARMAGKK
;
A
#
# COMPACT_ATOMS: atom_id res chain seq x y z
N MET A 1 -13.26 -5.47 -23.35
CA MET A 1 -13.50 -4.77 -22.09
C MET A 1 -12.39 -4.93 -21.07
N GLY A 2 -11.77 -6.10 -20.99
CA GLY A 2 -10.68 -6.32 -20.05
C GLY A 2 -9.49 -5.40 -20.25
N LEU A 3 -9.25 -4.94 -21.47
CA LEU A 3 -8.10 -4.09 -21.77
C LEU A 3 -8.18 -2.74 -21.09
N LEU A 4 -9.36 -2.11 -21.11
CA LEU A 4 -9.56 -0.82 -20.45
C LEU A 4 -9.48 -0.98 -18.93
N GLN A 5 -10.03 -2.05 -18.39
CA GLN A 5 -9.94 -2.32 -16.95
C GLN A 5 -8.50 -2.56 -16.51
N ASN A 6 -7.73 -3.27 -17.31
CA ASN A 6 -6.32 -3.53 -17.02
C ASN A 6 -5.50 -2.25 -17.04
N LEU A 7 -5.76 -1.37 -18.00
CA LEU A 7 -5.06 -0.08 -18.08
C LEU A 7 -5.38 0.80 -16.88
N ALA A 8 -6.65 0.83 -16.46
CA ALA A 8 -7.05 1.59 -15.27
C ALA A 8 -6.38 1.04 -14.01
N ALA A 9 -6.35 -0.29 -13.86
CA ALA A 9 -5.72 -0.93 -12.71
C ALA A 9 -4.23 -0.64 -12.65
N VAL A 10 -3.54 -0.70 -13.80
CA VAL A 10 -2.11 -0.39 -13.87
C VAL A 10 -1.85 1.07 -13.54
N ALA A 11 -2.68 1.99 -14.05
CA ALA A 11 -2.54 3.41 -13.77
C ALA A 11 -2.71 3.71 -12.28
N ILE A 12 -3.71 3.11 -11.63
CA ILE A 12 -3.95 3.28 -10.20
C ILE A 12 -2.78 2.74 -9.40
N ARG A 13 -2.29 1.54 -9.75
CA ARG A 13 -1.16 0.92 -9.08
C ARG A 13 0.09 1.79 -9.17
N ASN A 14 0.39 2.30 -10.36
CA ASN A 14 1.57 3.14 -10.56
C ASN A 14 1.46 4.44 -9.78
N LYS A 15 0.27 5.03 -9.71
CA LYS A 15 0.03 6.25 -8.94
C LYS A 15 0.22 6.00 -7.45
N VAL A 16 -0.30 4.90 -6.93
CA VAL A 16 -0.14 4.53 -5.52
C VAL A 16 1.33 4.33 -5.20
N MET A 17 2.05 3.58 -6.04
CA MET A 17 3.47 3.34 -5.84
C MET A 17 4.27 4.64 -5.88
N ALA A 18 3.97 5.52 -6.83
CA ALA A 18 4.66 6.80 -6.96
C ALA A 18 4.42 7.68 -5.74
N ASN A 19 3.19 7.73 -5.24
CA ASN A 19 2.86 8.50 -4.05
C ASN A 19 3.57 7.95 -2.81
N LEU A 20 3.61 6.63 -2.66
CA LEU A 20 4.31 6.00 -1.55
C LEU A 20 5.79 6.34 -1.56
N ARG A 21 6.42 6.30 -2.73
CA ARG A 21 7.83 6.65 -2.86
C ARG A 21 8.10 8.13 -2.61
N ALA A 22 7.22 8.99 -3.13
CA ALA A 22 7.40 10.44 -3.03
C ALA A 22 7.31 10.95 -1.60
N ASN A 23 6.47 10.33 -0.78
CA ASN A 23 6.22 10.77 0.59
C ASN A 23 6.90 9.89 1.65
N CYS A 24 7.71 8.93 1.23
CA CYS A 24 8.31 7.96 2.12
C CYS A 24 9.36 8.60 3.05
N PRO A 25 9.27 8.39 4.37
CA PRO A 25 10.33 8.80 5.29
C PRO A 25 11.64 8.09 4.97
N GLU A 26 12.75 8.78 5.15
CA GLU A 26 14.06 8.22 4.81
C GLU A 26 14.41 6.96 5.60
N GLY A 27 13.94 6.85 6.82
CA GLY A 27 14.27 5.70 7.67
C GLY A 27 13.69 4.38 7.21
N ILE A 28 12.73 4.39 6.26
CA ILE A 28 12.08 3.17 5.79
C ILE A 28 12.08 3.01 4.28
N LYS A 29 12.89 3.80 3.56
CA LYS A 29 12.93 3.75 2.10
C LYS A 29 13.32 2.37 1.58
N GLU A 30 14.32 1.75 2.16
CA GLU A 30 14.77 0.42 1.73
C GLU A 30 13.67 -0.61 1.93
N GLN A 31 13.01 -0.56 3.08
CA GLN A 31 11.91 -1.46 3.39
C GLN A 31 10.74 -1.26 2.43
N LEU A 32 10.43 -0.01 2.11
CA LEU A 32 9.37 0.29 1.14
C LEU A 32 9.72 -0.25 -0.24
N GLU A 33 10.96 -0.07 -0.70
CA GLU A 33 11.38 -0.60 -2.00
C GLU A 33 11.30 -2.13 -2.03
N THR A 34 11.69 -2.79 -0.95
CA THR A 34 11.55 -4.24 -0.83
C THR A 34 10.08 -4.66 -0.95
N LEU A 35 9.20 -3.95 -0.28
CA LEU A 35 7.76 -4.19 -0.33
C LEU A 35 7.23 -4.02 -1.76
N LEU A 36 7.59 -2.91 -2.42
CA LEU A 36 7.10 -2.59 -3.76
C LEU A 36 7.71 -3.49 -4.85
N ALA A 37 8.82 -4.14 -4.56
CA ALA A 37 9.41 -5.11 -5.48
C ALA A 37 8.63 -6.43 -5.51
N ASN A 38 7.80 -6.69 -4.53
CA ASN A 38 6.98 -7.91 -4.45
C ASN A 38 5.63 -7.64 -5.13
N LYS A 39 5.36 -8.34 -6.24
CA LYS A 39 4.15 -8.12 -7.03
C LYS A 39 2.87 -8.44 -6.23
N ASP A 40 2.91 -9.48 -5.43
CA ASP A 40 1.75 -9.86 -4.62
C ASP A 40 1.45 -8.80 -3.58
N ALA A 41 2.49 -8.25 -2.95
CA ALA A 41 2.33 -7.19 -1.96
C ALA A 41 1.76 -5.92 -2.60
N VAL A 42 2.24 -5.56 -3.79
CA VAL A 42 1.73 -4.37 -4.51
C VAL A 42 0.25 -4.52 -4.81
N GLY A 43 -0.17 -5.70 -5.27
CA GLY A 43 -1.59 -5.97 -5.54
C GLY A 43 -2.46 -5.84 -4.29
N ILE A 44 -1.97 -6.35 -3.17
CA ILE A 44 -2.67 -6.27 -1.90
C ILE A 44 -2.77 -4.83 -1.42
N ILE A 45 -1.69 -4.06 -1.53
CA ILE A 45 -1.67 -2.64 -1.15
C ILE A 45 -2.63 -1.84 -2.02
N GLN A 46 -2.63 -2.09 -3.32
CA GLN A 46 -3.55 -1.42 -4.24
C GLN A 46 -5.01 -1.65 -3.82
N LYS A 47 -5.34 -2.90 -3.52
CA LYS A 47 -6.68 -3.25 -3.07
C LYS A 47 -7.02 -2.57 -1.75
N PHE A 48 -6.08 -2.55 -0.82
CA PHE A 48 -6.22 -1.90 0.48
C PHE A 48 -6.50 -0.39 0.33
N VAL A 49 -5.72 0.28 -0.50
CA VAL A 49 -5.90 1.73 -0.75
C VAL A 49 -7.25 1.98 -1.43
N THR A 50 -7.64 1.13 -2.38
CA THR A 50 -8.93 1.25 -3.06
C THR A 50 -10.09 1.13 -2.08
N GLU A 51 -10.02 0.16 -1.17
CA GLU A 51 -11.03 0.00 -0.13
C GLU A 51 -11.06 1.20 0.82
N ALA A 52 -9.90 1.75 1.15
CA ALA A 52 -9.82 2.95 1.97
C ALA A 52 -10.48 4.15 1.29
N MET A 53 -10.29 4.30 -0.01
CA MET A 53 -10.92 5.36 -0.79
C MET A 53 -12.44 5.23 -0.78
N LYS A 54 -12.94 4.01 -0.91
CA LYS A 54 -14.38 3.75 -0.86
C LYS A 54 -14.96 4.05 0.51
N GLY A 55 -14.19 3.77 1.57
CA GLY A 55 -14.63 4.00 2.94
C GLY A 55 -14.36 5.39 3.48
N GLY A 56 -13.88 6.32 2.64
CA GLY A 56 -13.63 7.70 3.06
C GLY A 56 -12.40 7.86 3.97
N GLY A 57 -11.47 6.91 3.89
CA GLY A 57 -10.24 6.95 4.67
C GLY A 57 -10.36 6.38 6.08
N LYS A 58 -11.47 5.74 6.39
CA LYS A 58 -11.67 5.11 7.70
C LYS A 58 -10.94 3.78 7.75
N ILE A 59 -9.78 3.76 8.38
CA ILE A 59 -8.93 2.59 8.48
C ILE A 59 -8.42 2.46 9.90
N GLN A 60 -8.43 1.24 10.42
CA GLN A 60 -7.85 0.96 11.74
C GLN A 60 -6.32 0.88 11.64
N ALA A 61 -5.64 1.19 12.74
CA ALA A 61 -4.18 1.22 12.77
C ALA A 61 -3.55 -0.14 12.47
N ASP A 62 -4.25 -1.24 12.78
CA ASP A 62 -3.76 -2.60 12.55
C ASP A 62 -4.25 -3.21 11.24
N ALA A 63 -4.95 -2.44 10.39
CA ALA A 63 -5.53 -2.98 9.16
C ALA A 63 -4.49 -3.61 8.24
N VAL A 64 -3.30 -3.01 8.16
CA VAL A 64 -2.22 -3.51 7.30
C VAL A 64 -1.73 -4.88 7.77
N THR A 65 -1.66 -5.10 9.07
CA THR A 65 -1.15 -6.37 9.61
C THR A 65 -2.12 -7.53 9.42
N THR A 66 -3.37 -7.25 9.12
CA THR A 66 -4.39 -8.28 8.86
C THR A 66 -4.48 -8.68 7.40
N LEU A 67 -3.75 -8.01 6.52
CA LEU A 67 -3.78 -8.31 5.09
C LEU A 67 -3.03 -9.60 4.78
N PRO A 68 -3.45 -10.34 3.73
CA PRO A 68 -2.85 -11.64 3.40
C PRO A 68 -1.55 -11.49 2.60
N PHE A 69 -0.57 -10.80 3.16
CA PHE A 69 0.73 -10.66 2.53
C PHE A 69 1.51 -11.98 2.54
N PRO A 70 2.44 -12.18 1.58
CA PRO A 70 3.38 -13.30 1.66
C PRO A 70 4.16 -13.29 2.97
N ALA A 71 4.61 -14.47 3.42
CA ALA A 71 5.30 -14.60 4.71
C ALA A 71 6.50 -13.66 4.84
N GLU A 72 7.28 -13.51 3.77
CA GLU A 72 8.45 -12.62 3.75
C GLU A 72 8.05 -11.15 3.95
N ILE A 73 6.91 -10.76 3.41
CA ILE A 73 6.42 -9.39 3.56
C ILE A 73 5.81 -9.20 4.95
N GLN A 74 5.12 -10.20 5.47
CA GLN A 74 4.63 -10.15 6.86
C GLN A 74 5.77 -9.95 7.84
N GLN A 75 6.88 -10.66 7.62
CA GLN A 75 8.07 -10.52 8.46
C GLN A 75 8.67 -9.13 8.33
N LEU A 76 8.75 -8.60 7.10
CA LEU A 76 9.26 -7.26 6.86
C LEU A 76 8.44 -6.21 7.62
N LEU A 77 7.11 -6.34 7.57
CA LEU A 77 6.21 -5.41 8.27
C LEU A 77 6.35 -5.55 9.79
N ALA A 78 6.50 -6.78 10.29
CA ALA A 78 6.70 -7.01 11.72
C ALA A 78 8.00 -6.38 12.22
N ASP A 79 9.05 -6.44 11.39
CA ASP A 79 10.34 -5.87 11.74
C ASP A 79 10.40 -4.36 11.56
N THR A 80 9.45 -3.78 10.82
CA THR A 80 9.45 -2.36 10.49
C THR A 80 8.09 -1.73 10.82
N PRO A 81 7.80 -1.49 12.11
CA PRO A 81 6.50 -0.91 12.49
C PRO A 81 6.25 0.46 11.88
N LYS A 82 7.29 1.24 11.62
CA LYS A 82 7.15 2.54 10.96
C LYS A 82 6.59 2.41 9.55
N LEU A 83 6.93 1.34 8.85
CA LEU A 83 6.39 1.08 7.52
C LEU A 83 4.89 0.78 7.60
N VAL A 84 4.46 0.00 8.58
CA VAL A 84 3.05 -0.27 8.80
C VAL A 84 2.29 1.03 9.05
N THR A 85 2.79 1.87 9.93
CA THR A 85 2.18 3.17 10.24
C THR A 85 2.10 4.04 8.98
N TYR A 86 3.16 4.05 8.19
CA TYR A 86 3.22 4.82 6.95
C TYR A 86 2.15 4.36 5.94
N LEU A 87 2.00 3.04 5.77
CA LEU A 87 1.01 2.49 4.85
C LEU A 87 -0.41 2.86 5.28
N VAL A 88 -0.70 2.80 6.57
CA VAL A 88 -2.01 3.18 7.11
C VAL A 88 -2.26 4.67 6.86
N LEU A 89 -1.28 5.52 7.12
CA LEU A 89 -1.40 6.96 6.87
C LEU A 89 -1.63 7.25 5.39
N ALA A 90 -0.88 6.61 4.52
CA ALA A 90 -1.01 6.80 3.08
C ALA A 90 -2.41 6.42 2.60
N ALA A 91 -2.95 5.32 3.11
CA ALA A 91 -4.29 4.88 2.75
C ALA A 91 -5.35 5.85 3.26
N ARG A 92 -5.19 6.37 4.49
CA ARG A 92 -6.11 7.37 5.05
C ARG A 92 -6.10 8.65 4.22
N MET A 93 -4.92 9.10 3.82
CA MET A 93 -4.79 10.30 3.01
C MET A 93 -5.41 10.11 1.63
N ALA A 94 -5.27 8.93 1.04
CA ALA A 94 -5.88 8.62 -0.25
C ALA A 94 -7.41 8.65 -0.17
N GLY A 95 -7.98 8.27 0.96
CA GLY A 95 -9.42 8.28 1.18
C GLY A 95 -9.99 9.67 1.48
N LYS A 96 -9.16 10.60 1.87
CA LYS A 96 -9.58 11.99 2.12
C LYS A 96 -9.44 12.80 0.84
N LYS A 97 -10.47 13.46 0.46
CA LYS A 97 -10.45 14.36 -0.70
C LYS A 97 -10.56 15.80 -0.27
#